data_e9de20cf2926d7901ee0a093369e3e0c
#
_entry.id   e9de20cf2926d7901ee0a093369e3e0c
#
_cell.length_a   1.000
_cell.length_b   1.000
_cell.length_c   1.000
_cell.angle_alpha   90.00
_cell.angle_beta   90.00
_cell.angle_gamma   90.00
#
_symmetry.space_group_name_H-M   'P 1'
#
loop_
_entity.id
_entity.type
_entity.pdbx_description
1 polymer ?
#
loop_
_entity_poly.entity_id
_entity_poly.type
_entity_poly.pdbx_seq_one_letter_code
_entity_poly.pdbx_strand_id
1 'polypeptide(L)'
;MAYKVLVVDDQFGIRVLLHEVLQREGYEVFQASNGPSALSIVEREQPDLVLLDMKIPGMDGLEILRNLRKLGVDAKVIMMTAYGELDLIHEAMEMGAVAHFTKPFDIDELRRAVREHLGARAQAE
;
A
#
# COMPACT_ATOMS: atom_id res chain seq x y z
N MET A 1 -20.47 -0.85 2.73
CA MET A 1 -19.51 -0.17 1.85
C MET A 1 -18.16 -0.84 1.96
N ALA A 2 -17.46 -0.92 0.83
CA ALA A 2 -16.17 -1.57 0.81
C ALA A 2 -15.05 -0.58 1.17
N TYR A 3 -14.03 -1.07 1.87
CA TYR A 3 -12.80 -0.31 2.03
C TYR A 3 -12.06 -0.22 0.71
N LYS A 4 -11.34 0.87 0.51
CA LYS A 4 -10.57 1.12 -0.70
C LYS A 4 -9.10 0.87 -0.43
N VAL A 5 -8.47 0.07 -1.29
CA VAL A 5 -7.04 -0.26 -1.18
C VAL A 5 -6.34 0.14 -2.47
N LEU A 6 -5.26 0.89 -2.34
CA LEU A 6 -4.43 1.25 -3.49
C LEU A 6 -3.15 0.40 -3.47
N VAL A 7 -2.84 -0.22 -4.60
CA VAL A 7 -1.60 -0.98 -4.78
C VAL A 7 -0.67 -0.16 -5.67
N VAL A 8 0.50 0.18 -5.16
CA VAL A 8 1.51 0.96 -5.89
C VAL A 8 2.74 0.09 -6.09
N ASP A 9 2.98 -0.34 -7.32
CA ASP A 9 4.12 -1.19 -7.66
C ASP A 9 4.38 -1.07 -9.16
N ASP A 10 5.63 -0.96 -9.57
CA ASP A 10 5.97 -0.85 -10.98
C ASP A 10 5.91 -2.19 -11.71
N GLN A 11 5.85 -3.30 -10.99
CA GLN A 11 5.77 -4.63 -11.57
C GLN A 11 4.32 -5.01 -11.84
N PHE A 12 3.98 -5.17 -13.11
CA PHE A 12 2.62 -5.46 -13.53
C PHE A 12 2.08 -6.74 -12.88
N GLY A 13 2.89 -7.79 -12.83
CA GLY A 13 2.46 -9.07 -12.26
C GLY A 13 2.08 -8.96 -10.79
N ILE A 14 2.84 -8.19 -10.02
CA ILE A 14 2.54 -7.96 -8.60
C ILE A 14 1.23 -7.20 -8.46
N ARG A 15 1.04 -6.14 -9.26
CA ARG A 15 -0.19 -5.35 -9.18
C ARG A 15 -1.42 -6.20 -9.47
N VAL A 16 -1.35 -7.02 -10.53
CA VAL A 16 -2.48 -7.86 -10.92
C VAL A 16 -2.78 -8.91 -9.85
N LEU A 17 -1.73 -9.53 -9.32
CA LEU A 17 -1.89 -10.53 -8.27
C LEU A 17 -2.57 -9.94 -7.03
N LEU A 18 -2.05 -8.82 -6.55
CA LEU A 18 -2.60 -8.19 -5.36
C LEU A 18 -4.01 -7.67 -5.59
N HIS A 19 -4.27 -7.12 -6.78
CA HIS A 19 -5.60 -6.67 -7.13
C HIS A 19 -6.62 -7.82 -7.01
N GLU A 20 -6.29 -8.95 -7.60
CA GLU A 20 -7.19 -10.10 -7.58
C GLU A 20 -7.42 -10.65 -6.17
N VAL A 21 -6.33 -10.81 -5.42
CA VAL A 21 -6.41 -11.34 -4.06
C VAL A 21 -7.25 -10.46 -3.16
N LEU A 22 -7.02 -9.15 -3.22
CA LEU A 22 -7.72 -8.21 -2.34
C LEU A 22 -9.16 -7.97 -2.79
N GLN A 23 -9.41 -8.01 -4.09
CA GLN A 23 -10.77 -7.89 -4.58
C GLN A 23 -11.64 -9.04 -4.09
N ARG A 24 -11.07 -10.24 -4.03
CA ARG A 24 -11.78 -11.41 -3.50
C ARG A 24 -12.10 -11.28 -2.02
N GLU A 25 -11.35 -10.46 -1.30
CA GLU A 25 -11.62 -10.17 0.12
C GLU A 25 -12.71 -9.12 0.31
N GLY A 26 -13.22 -8.58 -0.79
CA GLY A 26 -14.31 -7.61 -0.74
C GLY A 26 -13.87 -6.16 -0.77
N TYR A 27 -12.59 -5.88 -0.98
CA TYR A 27 -12.11 -4.51 -1.08
C TYR A 27 -12.27 -3.96 -2.48
N GLU A 28 -12.42 -2.65 -2.57
CA GLU A 28 -12.35 -1.94 -3.85
C GLU A 28 -10.88 -1.60 -4.09
N VAL A 29 -10.29 -2.13 -5.15
CA VAL A 29 -8.84 -2.06 -5.36
C VAL A 29 -8.48 -1.18 -6.55
N PHE A 30 -7.51 -0.30 -6.34
CA PHE A 30 -6.96 0.58 -7.36
C PHE A 30 -5.49 0.25 -7.56
N GLN A 31 -4.95 0.52 -8.74
CA GLN A 31 -3.56 0.24 -9.06
C GLN A 31 -2.86 1.48 -9.58
N ALA A 32 -1.60 1.66 -9.19
CA ALA A 32 -0.73 2.69 -9.74
C ALA A 32 0.65 2.08 -9.98
N SER A 33 1.28 2.47 -11.08
CA SER A 33 2.61 1.96 -11.44
C SER A 33 3.73 2.95 -11.17
N ASN A 34 3.38 4.16 -10.70
CA ASN A 34 4.36 5.21 -10.42
C ASN A 34 3.80 6.19 -9.40
N GLY A 35 4.69 7.09 -8.93
CA GLY A 35 4.32 8.05 -7.90
C GLY A 35 3.23 9.03 -8.28
N PRO A 36 3.37 9.74 -9.42
CA PRO A 36 2.33 10.70 -9.81
C PRO A 36 0.96 10.08 -9.96
N SER A 37 0.88 8.87 -10.53
CA SER A 37 -0.38 8.14 -10.66
C SER A 37 -0.94 7.80 -9.29
N ALA A 38 -0.08 7.35 -8.37
CA ALA A 38 -0.51 7.02 -7.02
C ALA A 38 -1.10 8.23 -6.31
N LEU A 39 -0.42 9.38 -6.38
CA LEU A 39 -0.89 10.58 -5.73
C LEU A 39 -2.21 11.07 -6.32
N SER A 40 -2.37 10.96 -7.63
CA SER A 40 -3.61 11.32 -8.30
C SER A 40 -4.78 10.46 -7.82
N ILE A 41 -4.54 9.15 -7.70
CA ILE A 41 -5.58 8.22 -7.21
C ILE A 41 -5.92 8.51 -5.75
N VAL A 42 -4.91 8.79 -4.93
CA VAL A 42 -5.14 9.10 -3.52
C VAL A 42 -6.04 10.32 -3.37
N GLU A 43 -5.79 11.37 -4.15
CA GLU A 43 -6.62 12.57 -4.09
C GLU A 43 -8.06 12.32 -4.54
N ARG A 44 -8.22 11.52 -5.58
CA ARG A 44 -9.54 11.26 -6.16
C ARG A 44 -10.35 10.26 -5.36
N GLU A 45 -9.72 9.16 -4.92
CA GLU A 45 -10.42 8.04 -4.32
C GLU A 45 -10.30 7.95 -2.80
N GLN A 46 -9.31 8.60 -2.22
CA GLN A 46 -9.09 8.61 -0.77
C GLN A 46 -9.08 7.19 -0.18
N PRO A 47 -8.10 6.36 -0.58
CA PRO A 47 -8.07 4.97 -0.13
C PRO A 47 -7.85 4.88 1.38
N ASP A 48 -8.31 3.79 1.95
CA ASP A 48 -8.17 3.52 3.38
C ASP A 48 -6.80 2.93 3.69
N LEU A 49 -6.21 2.23 2.72
CA LEU A 49 -4.91 1.59 2.89
C LEU A 49 -4.15 1.64 1.57
N VAL A 50 -2.85 1.83 1.66
CA VAL A 50 -1.95 1.84 0.50
C VAL A 50 -0.87 0.78 0.69
N LEU A 51 -0.77 -0.13 -0.28
CA LEU A 51 0.34 -1.06 -0.37
C LEU A 51 1.38 -0.40 -1.28
N LEU A 52 2.52 -0.06 -0.73
CA LEU A 52 3.48 0.82 -1.39
C LEU A 52 4.83 0.15 -1.59
N ASP A 53 5.18 -0.10 -2.84
CA ASP A 53 6.53 -0.56 -3.19
C ASP A 53 7.50 0.59 -2.96
N MET A 54 8.53 0.36 -2.18
CA MET A 54 9.50 1.38 -1.81
C MET A 54 10.54 1.63 -2.89
N LYS A 55 10.66 0.74 -3.85
CA LYS A 55 11.65 0.87 -4.94
C LYS A 55 10.98 1.03 -6.28
N ILE A 56 10.46 2.22 -6.55
CA ILE A 56 9.85 2.55 -7.83
C ILE A 56 10.72 3.60 -8.52
N PRO A 57 11.04 3.42 -9.81
CA PRO A 57 11.83 4.43 -10.54
C PRO A 57 11.14 5.78 -10.56
N GLY A 58 11.93 6.83 -10.48
CA GLY A 58 11.45 8.21 -10.49
C GLY A 58 11.15 8.70 -9.10
N MET A 59 9.91 8.59 -8.66
CA MET A 59 9.52 8.95 -7.30
C MET A 59 9.46 7.68 -6.47
N ASP A 60 10.41 7.48 -5.56
CA ASP A 60 10.45 6.26 -4.75
C ASP A 60 9.40 6.26 -3.65
N GLY A 61 9.28 5.12 -2.97
CA GLY A 61 8.23 4.94 -1.96
C GLY A 61 8.30 5.92 -0.80
N LEU A 62 9.50 6.27 -0.33
CA LEU A 62 9.62 7.25 0.75
C LEU A 62 9.12 8.62 0.30
N GLU A 63 9.44 9.00 -0.92
CA GLU A 63 8.98 10.27 -1.45
C GLU A 63 7.46 10.31 -1.59
N ILE A 64 6.88 9.20 -2.06
CA ILE A 64 5.43 9.07 -2.13
C ILE A 64 4.83 9.19 -0.74
N LEU A 65 5.39 8.50 0.24
CA LEU A 65 4.90 8.55 1.61
C LEU A 65 4.98 9.96 2.20
N ARG A 66 6.08 10.67 1.96
CA ARG A 66 6.20 12.06 2.39
C ARG A 66 5.10 12.93 1.79
N ASN A 67 4.84 12.75 0.50
CA ASN A 67 3.79 13.52 -0.17
C ASN A 67 2.41 13.20 0.40
N LEU A 68 2.14 11.94 0.71
CA LEU A 68 0.88 11.57 1.33
C LEU A 68 0.69 12.29 2.66
N ARG A 69 1.73 12.34 3.48
CA ARG A 69 1.64 13.01 4.78
C ARG A 69 1.50 14.52 4.64
N LYS A 70 2.19 15.13 3.65
CA LYS A 70 2.06 16.56 3.39
C LYS A 70 0.65 16.94 2.94
N LEU A 71 0.00 16.05 2.22
CA LEU A 71 -1.38 16.28 1.78
C LEU A 71 -2.41 16.04 2.89
N GLY A 72 -1.95 15.61 4.05
CA GLY A 72 -2.85 15.31 5.16
C GLY A 72 -3.62 14.01 4.98
N VAL A 73 -3.12 13.13 4.13
CA VAL A 73 -3.78 11.84 3.90
C VAL A 73 -3.51 10.92 5.07
N ASP A 74 -4.57 10.33 5.59
CA ASP A 74 -4.54 9.50 6.79
C ASP A 74 -4.62 8.01 6.49
N ALA A 75 -4.40 7.62 5.25
CA ALA A 75 -4.42 6.22 4.85
C ALA A 75 -3.32 5.44 5.56
N LYS A 76 -3.63 4.21 5.93
CA LYS A 76 -2.63 3.30 6.48
C LYS A 76 -1.72 2.85 5.34
N VAL A 77 -0.43 2.82 5.59
CA VAL A 77 0.55 2.43 4.57
C VAL A 77 1.28 1.17 5.01
N ILE A 78 1.24 0.16 4.16
CA ILE A 78 2.03 -1.06 4.31
C ILE A 78 3.08 -1.03 3.21
N MET A 79 4.35 -1.13 3.62
CA MET A 79 5.46 -1.08 2.68
C MET A 79 5.78 -2.45 2.11
N MET A 80 6.20 -2.46 0.85
CA MET A 80 6.78 -3.65 0.23
C MET A 80 8.22 -3.32 -0.10
N THR A 81 9.17 -4.09 0.44
CA THR A 81 10.59 -3.78 0.37
C THR A 81 11.40 -4.93 -0.20
N ALA A 82 12.62 -4.65 -0.60
CA ALA A 82 13.58 -5.69 -0.95
C ALA A 82 14.37 -6.09 0.31
N TYR A 83 15.01 -7.23 0.24
CA TYR A 83 15.82 -7.72 1.34
C TYR A 83 16.96 -6.74 1.65
N GLY A 84 17.19 -6.50 2.93
CA GLY A 84 18.32 -5.69 3.36
C GLY A 84 18.08 -4.19 3.45
N GLU A 85 16.85 -3.74 3.28
CA GLU A 85 16.55 -2.30 3.28
C GLU A 85 16.09 -1.81 4.65
N LEU A 86 16.87 -2.12 5.69
CA LEU A 86 16.49 -1.80 7.07
C LEU A 86 16.36 -0.30 7.34
N ASP A 87 17.26 0.51 6.78
CA ASP A 87 17.19 1.96 6.99
C ASP A 87 15.95 2.56 6.37
N LEU A 88 15.58 2.07 5.20
CA LEU A 88 14.39 2.50 4.49
C LEU A 88 13.13 2.16 5.29
N ILE A 89 13.07 0.93 5.80
CA ILE A 89 11.97 0.48 6.63
C ILE A 89 11.82 1.35 7.87
N HIS A 90 12.95 1.62 8.54
CA HIS A 90 12.98 2.42 9.75
C HIS A 90 12.41 3.82 9.50
N GLU A 91 12.89 4.45 8.43
CA GLU A 91 12.47 5.79 8.08
C GLU A 91 10.97 5.85 7.76
N ALA A 92 10.48 4.87 7.02
CA ALA A 92 9.06 4.82 6.66
C ALA A 92 8.18 4.59 7.89
N MET A 93 8.63 3.74 8.82
CA MET A 93 7.88 3.51 10.05
C MET A 93 7.79 4.79 10.88
N GLU A 94 8.84 5.60 10.89
CA GLU A 94 8.82 6.89 11.57
C GLU A 94 7.82 7.86 10.91
N MET A 95 7.55 7.67 9.62
CA MET A 95 6.55 8.47 8.92
C MET A 95 5.14 7.88 9.00
N GLY A 96 4.95 6.90 9.88
CA GLY A 96 3.63 6.37 10.16
C GLY A 96 3.20 5.15 9.36
N ALA A 97 4.11 4.50 8.63
CA ALA A 97 3.79 3.22 8.01
C ALA A 97 3.48 2.20 9.12
N VAL A 98 2.51 1.32 8.87
CA VAL A 98 2.02 0.43 9.92
C VAL A 98 2.60 -0.99 9.84
N ALA A 99 3.16 -1.37 8.70
CA ALA A 99 3.75 -2.69 8.52
C ALA A 99 4.66 -2.69 7.30
N HIS A 100 5.44 -3.77 7.18
CA HIS A 100 6.27 -3.96 5.99
C HIS A 100 6.34 -5.43 5.63
N PHE A 101 6.53 -5.71 4.35
CA PHE A 101 6.73 -7.06 3.84
C PHE A 101 7.91 -7.05 2.89
N THR A 102 8.82 -8.01 3.06
CA THR A 102 9.99 -8.15 2.21
C THR A 102 9.65 -9.07 1.04
N LYS A 103 9.95 -8.64 -0.17
CA LYS A 103 9.74 -9.47 -1.36
C LYS A 103 10.80 -10.56 -1.45
N PRO A 104 10.44 -11.78 -1.84
CA PRO A 104 9.09 -12.27 -2.06
C PRO A 104 8.35 -12.49 -0.74
N PHE A 105 7.11 -12.09 -0.68
CA PHE A 105 6.32 -12.22 0.54
C PHE A 105 5.25 -13.29 0.38
N ASP A 106 4.74 -13.75 1.52
CA ASP A 106 3.65 -14.71 1.57
C ASP A 106 2.33 -13.95 1.35
N ILE A 107 1.59 -14.36 0.33
CA ILE A 107 0.35 -13.67 -0.04
C ILE A 107 -0.70 -13.77 1.07
N ASP A 108 -0.73 -14.89 1.80
CA ASP A 108 -1.70 -15.06 2.88
C ASP A 108 -1.36 -14.17 4.08
N GLU A 109 -0.08 -14.01 4.36
CA GLU A 109 0.35 -13.10 5.43
C GLU A 109 0.00 -11.65 5.08
N LEU A 110 0.21 -11.26 3.83
CA LEU A 110 -0.13 -9.91 3.38
C LEU A 110 -1.63 -9.68 3.49
N ARG A 111 -2.41 -10.65 3.04
CA ARG A 111 -3.87 -10.58 3.08
C ARG A 111 -4.38 -10.42 4.51
N ARG A 112 -3.81 -11.18 5.44
CA ARG A 112 -4.17 -11.09 6.85
C ARG A 112 -3.79 -9.74 7.44
N ALA A 113 -2.63 -9.21 7.08
CA ALA A 113 -2.19 -7.90 7.57
C ALA A 113 -3.12 -6.79 7.09
N VAL A 114 -3.55 -6.84 5.83
CA VAL A 114 -4.50 -5.86 5.31
C VAL A 114 -5.80 -5.91 6.11
N ARG A 115 -6.32 -7.10 6.32
CA ARG A 115 -7.55 -7.28 7.10
C ARG A 115 -7.38 -6.76 8.53
N GLU A 116 -6.25 -7.06 9.14
CA GLU A 116 -5.96 -6.64 10.51
C GLU A 116 -5.93 -5.12 10.64
N HIS A 117 -5.30 -4.44 9.71
CA HIS A 117 -5.18 -2.98 9.76
C HIS A 117 -6.45 -2.26 9.35
N LEU A 118 -7.26 -2.83 8.50
CA LEU A 118 -8.56 -2.26 8.17
C LEU A 118 -9.63 -2.64 9.20
N GLY A 119 -9.35 -3.68 9.98
CA GLY A 119 -10.14 -4.04 11.14
C GLY A 119 -11.44 -4.75 10.83
N ALA A 120 -12.11 -5.15 11.92
CA ALA A 120 -13.36 -5.90 11.85
C ALA A 120 -14.50 -5.07 11.26
N ARG A 121 -14.35 -3.76 11.18
CA ARG A 121 -15.40 -2.89 10.65
C ARG A 121 -15.74 -3.23 9.20
N ALA A 122 -14.75 -3.68 8.42
CA ALA A 122 -14.99 -4.11 7.04
C ALA A 122 -15.91 -5.31 6.98
N GLN A 123 -15.85 -6.15 7.99
CA GLN A 123 -16.66 -7.38 8.05
C GLN A 123 -18.07 -7.12 8.55
N ALA A 124 -18.24 -6.05 9.29
CA ALA A 124 -19.56 -5.68 9.80
C ALA A 124 -20.43 -5.06 8.72
N GLU A 125 -19.81 -4.62 7.65
CA GLU A 125 -20.52 -4.04 6.52
C GLU A 125 -21.09 -5.14 5.63
#